data_a792ed14bf7fafa755bb1dd2993da949
#
_entry.id   a792ed14bf7fafa755bb1dd2993da949
#
_cell.length_a   1.000
_cell.length_b   1.000
_cell.length_c   1.000
_cell.angle_alpha   90.00
_cell.angle_beta   90.00
_cell.angle_gamma   90.00
#
_symmetry.space_group_name_H-M   'P 1'
#
loop_
_entity.id
_entity.type
_entity.pdbx_description
1 polymer ?
#
loop_
_entity_poly.entity_id
_entity_poly.type
_entity_poly.pdbx_seq_one_letter_code
_entity_poly.pdbx_strand_id
1 'polypeptide(L)'
;MSLDNISKRVYFRRTCPLGTIMAYTILSLFPIGVAAQVVRDSPVLTPGLHNLELSRADEPPIRFAISIPRNYSPSTLVPLILALHFGVRGGDAAGAGGDLVQILIGPALAELGAIIVAPDSVRGDWSSPENEKAVNALLDTVLAHYSVDKKKVVVTGFSMGGTGSWHFAEKFPERFSAAIPVAGRPPASASGWRLPVLAIHSRDDQVVPFDPAEARIAELQKAGMNAKLIPLAGITHYETYRFRDALRQAVPWLREVWK
;
A
#
# COMPACT_ATOMS: atom_id res chain seq x y z
N MET A 1 33.35 -22.14 -11.72
CA MET A 1 32.60 -20.92 -11.31
C MET A 1 31.13 -21.23 -11.51
N SER A 2 30.46 -21.59 -10.44
CA SER A 2 29.05 -22.01 -10.42
C SER A 2 28.19 -20.79 -10.07
N LEU A 3 27.20 -20.51 -10.90
CA LEU A 3 26.19 -19.49 -10.61
C LEU A 3 25.01 -20.20 -9.93
N ASP A 4 24.95 -20.10 -8.61
CA ASP A 4 23.82 -20.60 -7.83
C ASP A 4 22.61 -19.73 -8.03
N ASN A 5 21.63 -20.28 -8.73
CA ASN A 5 20.32 -19.70 -8.98
C ASN A 5 19.45 -19.94 -7.74
N ILE A 6 19.36 -18.94 -6.84
CA ILE A 6 18.53 -19.02 -5.63
C ILE A 6 17.07 -18.81 -6.03
N SER A 7 16.34 -19.91 -6.11
CA SER A 7 14.87 -19.93 -6.28
C SER A 7 14.19 -19.35 -5.03
N LYS A 8 13.65 -18.15 -5.11
CA LYS A 8 12.85 -17.51 -4.04
C LYS A 8 11.50 -18.21 -3.92
N ARG A 9 11.26 -18.93 -2.84
CA ARG A 9 9.95 -19.51 -2.51
C ARG A 9 9.11 -18.47 -1.77
N VAL A 10 7.91 -18.24 -2.26
CA VAL A 10 6.89 -17.40 -1.64
C VAL A 10 5.89 -18.32 -0.94
N TYR A 11 5.70 -18.15 0.37
CA TYR A 11 4.72 -18.88 1.15
C TYR A 11 3.74 -17.93 1.80
N PHE A 12 2.45 -18.18 1.64
CA PHE A 12 1.39 -17.46 2.34
C PHE A 12 0.95 -18.29 3.57
N ARG A 13 1.10 -17.72 4.76
CA ARG A 13 0.52 -18.30 5.98
C ARG A 13 -0.68 -17.46 6.42
N ARG A 14 -1.78 -18.14 6.72
CA ARG A 14 -2.92 -17.53 7.41
C ARG A 14 -2.66 -17.58 8.91
N THR A 15 -2.77 -16.46 9.59
CA THR A 15 -2.77 -16.42 11.04
C THR A 15 -4.22 -16.54 11.54
N CYS A 16 -4.58 -17.69 12.14
CA CYS A 16 -5.83 -17.83 12.88
C CYS A 16 -5.54 -17.56 14.38
N PRO A 17 -6.41 -16.88 15.10
CA PRO A 17 -6.21 -16.60 16.50
C PRO A 17 -6.37 -17.80 17.47
N LEU A 18 -6.66 -19.01 17.00
CA LEU A 18 -6.73 -20.22 17.82
C LEU A 18 -6.22 -21.44 17.05
N GLY A 19 -5.05 -21.87 17.42
CA GLY A 19 -4.29 -23.05 17.17
C GLY A 19 -4.90 -24.19 16.36
N THR A 20 -4.50 -24.33 15.11
CA THR A 20 -4.20 -25.64 14.53
C THR A 20 -3.28 -25.40 13.33
N ILE A 21 -2.02 -25.81 13.44
CA ILE A 21 -1.05 -25.77 12.35
C ILE A 21 -1.29 -27.02 11.50
N MET A 22 -1.84 -26.88 10.31
CA MET A 22 -1.74 -27.91 9.28
C MET A 22 -0.56 -27.58 8.37
N ALA A 23 0.54 -28.25 8.57
CA ALA A 23 1.69 -28.24 7.68
C ALA A 23 1.42 -29.21 6.53
N TYR A 24 1.19 -28.70 5.33
CA TYR A 24 1.28 -29.53 4.12
C TYR A 24 2.71 -29.51 3.61
N THR A 25 3.43 -30.58 3.88
CA THR A 25 4.73 -30.84 3.26
C THR A 25 4.48 -31.59 1.95
N ILE A 26 4.56 -30.90 0.82
CA ILE A 26 4.60 -31.57 -0.49
C ILE A 26 6.07 -31.61 -0.91
N LEU A 27 6.65 -32.80 -0.77
CA LEU A 27 7.97 -33.11 -1.32
C LEU A 27 7.72 -33.59 -2.77
N SER A 28 8.03 -32.77 -3.78
CA SER A 28 8.05 -33.21 -5.17
C SER A 28 9.34 -32.80 -5.84
N LEU A 29 10.11 -33.81 -6.23
CA LEU A 29 11.21 -33.69 -7.17
C LEU A 29 10.63 -33.44 -8.57
N PHE A 30 10.80 -32.23 -9.13
CA PHE A 30 10.46 -31.93 -10.51
C PHE A 30 11.61 -31.18 -11.22
N PRO A 31 11.83 -31.45 -12.53
CA PRO A 31 12.92 -30.87 -13.31
C PRO A 31 12.72 -29.39 -13.58
N ILE A 32 13.83 -28.71 -13.83
CA ILE A 32 13.96 -27.28 -14.12
C ILE A 32 13.04 -26.89 -15.27
N GLY A 33 11.99 -26.14 -14.97
CA GLY A 33 10.99 -25.66 -15.95
C GLY A 33 9.60 -25.38 -15.35
N VAL A 34 9.35 -25.77 -14.10
CA VAL A 34 8.00 -25.74 -13.48
C VAL A 34 7.81 -24.55 -12.51
N ALA A 35 8.84 -23.77 -12.22
CA ALA A 35 8.77 -22.71 -11.21
C ALA A 35 7.75 -21.58 -11.54
N ALA A 36 7.39 -21.38 -12.79
CA ALA A 36 6.41 -20.37 -13.21
C ALA A 36 4.95 -20.86 -13.09
N GLN A 37 4.71 -22.17 -13.04
CA GLN A 37 3.39 -22.77 -13.01
C GLN A 37 2.84 -22.93 -11.59
N VAL A 38 3.72 -23.17 -10.62
CA VAL A 38 3.32 -23.35 -9.21
C VAL A 38 2.77 -22.07 -8.58
N VAL A 39 3.14 -20.90 -9.12
CA VAL A 39 2.66 -19.60 -8.63
C VAL A 39 1.25 -19.28 -9.13
N ARG A 40 0.82 -19.84 -10.25
CA ARG A 40 -0.54 -19.65 -10.81
C ARG A 40 -1.62 -20.48 -10.14
N ASP A 41 -1.26 -21.53 -9.44
CA ASP A 41 -2.21 -22.47 -8.81
C ASP A 41 -2.45 -22.19 -7.31
N SER A 42 -1.95 -21.09 -6.76
CA SER A 42 -2.35 -20.67 -5.41
C SER A 42 -3.83 -20.27 -5.42
N PRO A 43 -4.66 -20.79 -4.50
CA PRO A 43 -6.08 -20.49 -4.49
C PRO A 43 -6.27 -18.97 -4.36
N VAL A 44 -7.05 -18.40 -5.29
CA VAL A 44 -7.46 -17.00 -5.22
C VAL A 44 -8.19 -16.78 -3.91
N LEU A 45 -7.77 -15.76 -3.15
CA LEU A 45 -8.42 -15.43 -1.89
C LEU A 45 -9.90 -15.04 -2.15
N THR A 46 -10.76 -15.46 -1.24
CA THR A 46 -12.18 -15.03 -1.26
C THR A 46 -12.27 -13.52 -1.03
N PRO A 47 -13.35 -12.86 -1.49
CA PRO A 47 -13.60 -11.47 -1.17
C PRO A 47 -13.54 -11.18 0.34
N GLY A 48 -12.96 -10.05 0.71
CA GLY A 48 -12.80 -9.64 2.11
C GLY A 48 -11.37 -9.30 2.49
N LEU A 49 -11.18 -9.02 3.78
CA LEU A 49 -9.89 -8.69 4.36
C LEU A 49 -9.22 -9.95 4.91
N HIS A 50 -7.96 -10.15 4.54
CA HIS A 50 -7.12 -11.27 4.98
C HIS A 50 -5.81 -10.74 5.55
N ASN A 51 -5.38 -11.31 6.69
CA ASN A 51 -4.06 -11.07 7.26
C ASN A 51 -3.14 -12.21 6.86
N LEU A 52 -2.01 -11.87 6.27
CA LEU A 52 -1.07 -12.79 5.67
C LEU A 52 0.36 -12.44 6.06
N GLU A 53 1.26 -13.36 5.77
CA GLU A 53 2.68 -13.18 5.94
C GLU A 53 3.41 -13.61 4.66
N LEU A 54 4.30 -12.75 4.16
CA LEU A 54 5.21 -13.06 3.07
C LEU A 54 6.57 -13.43 3.65
N SER A 55 6.92 -14.70 3.56
CA SER A 55 8.25 -15.16 3.94
C SER A 55 9.31 -14.71 2.95
N ARG A 56 10.46 -14.28 3.45
CA ARG A 56 11.62 -13.87 2.67
C ARG A 56 12.84 -14.67 3.12
N ALA A 57 13.68 -15.11 2.16
CA ALA A 57 14.93 -15.75 2.51
C ALA A 57 15.84 -14.72 3.19
N ASP A 58 16.45 -15.11 4.30
CA ASP A 58 17.44 -14.33 5.06
C ASP A 58 16.97 -12.96 5.59
N GLU A 59 15.65 -12.70 5.59
CA GLU A 59 15.05 -11.45 6.08
C GLU A 59 13.80 -11.70 6.92
N PRO A 60 13.44 -10.76 7.82
CA PRO A 60 12.19 -10.87 8.54
C PRO A 60 11.00 -10.97 7.58
N PRO A 61 10.00 -11.80 7.90
CA PRO A 61 8.79 -11.90 7.10
C PRO A 61 8.04 -10.56 7.09
N ILE A 62 7.26 -10.32 6.03
CA ILE A 62 6.41 -9.15 5.91
C ILE A 62 4.99 -9.57 6.29
N ARG A 63 4.50 -9.08 7.43
CA ARG A 63 3.07 -9.17 7.77
C ARG A 63 2.32 -8.11 6.97
N PHE A 64 1.16 -8.45 6.45
CA PHE A 64 0.34 -7.51 5.70
C PHE A 64 -1.14 -7.93 5.70
N ALA A 65 -2.00 -6.95 5.55
CA ALA A 65 -3.38 -7.19 5.21
C ALA A 65 -3.59 -7.04 3.69
N ILE A 66 -4.47 -7.86 3.13
CA ILE A 66 -4.93 -7.71 1.74
C ILE A 66 -6.45 -7.77 1.72
N SER A 67 -7.08 -6.78 1.06
CA SER A 67 -8.52 -6.75 0.85
C SER A 67 -8.83 -7.06 -0.61
N ILE A 68 -9.58 -8.15 -0.84
CA ILE A 68 -10.03 -8.57 -2.16
C ILE A 68 -11.44 -8.01 -2.39
N PRO A 69 -11.68 -7.27 -3.47
CA PRO A 69 -13.01 -6.73 -3.75
C PRO A 69 -14.01 -7.83 -4.10
N ARG A 70 -15.31 -7.59 -3.81
CA ARG A 70 -16.37 -8.59 -3.98
C ARG A 70 -16.48 -9.14 -5.42
N ASN A 71 -16.20 -8.31 -6.40
CA ASN A 71 -16.34 -8.66 -7.82
C ASN A 71 -14.97 -8.99 -8.47
N TYR A 72 -13.95 -9.31 -7.67
CA TYR A 72 -12.66 -9.70 -8.23
C TYR A 72 -12.77 -11.01 -9.01
N SER A 73 -12.17 -10.99 -10.18
CA SER A 73 -11.98 -12.19 -11.02
C SER A 73 -10.55 -12.22 -11.57
N PRO A 74 -9.87 -13.37 -11.58
CA PRO A 74 -8.55 -13.49 -12.19
C PRO A 74 -8.50 -13.16 -13.69
N SER A 75 -9.63 -13.12 -14.37
CA SER A 75 -9.74 -12.76 -15.79
C SER A 75 -9.89 -11.27 -16.04
N THR A 76 -10.03 -10.44 -14.99
CA THR A 76 -10.29 -9.00 -15.11
C THR A 76 -9.23 -8.21 -14.37
N LEU A 77 -8.58 -7.27 -15.05
CA LEU A 77 -7.62 -6.38 -14.42
C LEU A 77 -8.32 -5.38 -13.49
N VAL A 78 -7.84 -5.28 -12.26
CA VAL A 78 -8.35 -4.33 -11.24
C VAL A 78 -7.26 -3.37 -10.78
N PRO A 79 -7.59 -2.18 -10.26
CA PRO A 79 -6.61 -1.30 -9.63
C PRO A 79 -6.00 -1.93 -8.38
N LEU A 80 -4.80 -1.46 -8.00
CA LEU A 80 -4.13 -1.81 -6.74
C LEU A 80 -3.91 -0.56 -5.90
N ILE A 81 -4.20 -0.65 -4.61
CA ILE A 81 -3.91 0.39 -3.63
C ILE A 81 -2.90 -0.15 -2.63
N LEU A 82 -1.73 0.48 -2.55
CA LEU A 82 -0.80 0.31 -1.44
C LEU A 82 -1.21 1.27 -0.33
N ALA A 83 -1.56 0.74 0.85
CA ALA A 83 -2.00 1.51 2.01
C ALA A 83 -0.97 1.41 3.15
N LEU A 84 -0.36 2.54 3.52
CA LEU A 84 0.69 2.65 4.53
C LEU A 84 0.09 3.15 5.85
N HIS A 85 0.23 2.37 6.92
CA HIS A 85 -0.37 2.69 8.22
C HIS A 85 0.33 3.83 8.97
N PHE A 86 -0.35 4.35 9.97
CA PHE A 86 0.11 5.38 10.89
C PHE A 86 1.20 4.88 11.85
N GLY A 87 1.85 5.78 12.56
CA GLY A 87 2.84 5.45 13.59
C GLY A 87 2.21 4.66 14.75
N VAL A 88 2.87 3.57 15.16
CA VAL A 88 2.41 2.69 16.24
C VAL A 88 3.29 2.87 17.47
N ARG A 89 2.67 3.06 18.64
CA ARG A 89 3.40 3.14 19.91
C ARG A 89 4.01 1.78 20.25
N GLY A 90 5.25 1.79 20.75
CA GLY A 90 5.95 0.56 21.15
C GLY A 90 6.63 -0.22 20.01
N GLY A 91 6.48 0.22 18.77
CA GLY A 91 7.25 -0.29 17.63
C GLY A 91 6.78 -1.61 17.03
N ASP A 92 5.82 -2.33 17.63
CA ASP A 92 5.21 -3.51 16.98
C ASP A 92 3.98 -3.09 16.17
N ALA A 93 4.14 -3.12 14.85
CA ALA A 93 3.10 -2.73 13.89
C ALA A 93 2.13 -3.86 13.53
N ALA A 94 2.11 -4.96 14.29
CA ALA A 94 1.26 -6.12 13.99
C ALA A 94 -0.21 -5.74 13.84
N GLY A 95 -0.75 -5.94 12.62
CA GLY A 95 -2.14 -5.66 12.30
C GLY A 95 -2.46 -4.21 11.93
N ALA A 96 -1.50 -3.28 12.07
CA ALA A 96 -1.74 -1.86 11.82
C ALA A 96 -2.15 -1.55 10.36
N GLY A 97 -1.63 -2.32 9.39
CA GLY A 97 -2.08 -2.26 8.01
C GLY A 97 -3.56 -2.61 7.87
N GLY A 98 -3.99 -3.70 8.51
CA GLY A 98 -5.39 -4.13 8.52
C GLY A 98 -6.32 -3.11 9.18
N ASP A 99 -5.90 -2.51 10.29
CA ASP A 99 -6.64 -1.46 10.99
C ASP A 99 -6.85 -0.24 10.09
N LEU A 100 -5.80 0.23 9.41
CA LEU A 100 -5.93 1.34 8.46
C LEU A 100 -6.93 1.03 7.34
N VAL A 101 -6.88 -0.19 6.79
CA VAL A 101 -7.83 -0.62 5.75
C VAL A 101 -9.26 -0.55 6.29
N GLN A 102 -9.53 -1.05 7.49
CA GLN A 102 -10.88 -1.07 8.08
C GLN A 102 -11.37 0.34 8.47
N ILE A 103 -10.49 1.15 9.06
CA ILE A 103 -10.87 2.45 9.61
C ILE A 103 -11.01 3.50 8.49
N LEU A 104 -10.19 3.48 7.45
CA LEU A 104 -10.11 4.58 6.50
C LEU A 104 -10.18 4.12 5.04
N ILE A 105 -9.22 3.31 4.58
CA ILE A 105 -8.99 3.11 3.13
C ILE A 105 -10.11 2.29 2.49
N GLY A 106 -10.49 1.18 3.09
CA GLY A 106 -11.53 0.29 2.56
C GLY A 106 -12.88 1.01 2.40
N PRO A 107 -13.44 1.63 3.46
CA PRO A 107 -14.71 2.36 3.35
C PRO A 107 -14.69 3.55 2.40
N ALA A 108 -13.54 4.23 2.26
CA ALA A 108 -13.43 5.41 1.40
C ALA A 108 -13.30 5.06 -0.08
N LEU A 109 -12.54 4.01 -0.41
CA LEU A 109 -12.15 3.70 -1.78
C LEU A 109 -12.81 2.43 -2.34
N ALA A 110 -13.82 1.87 -1.65
CA ALA A 110 -14.54 0.65 -2.05
C ALA A 110 -15.06 0.69 -3.50
N GLU A 111 -15.53 1.85 -3.96
CA GLU A 111 -16.10 2.05 -5.30
C GLU A 111 -15.10 1.88 -6.45
N LEU A 112 -13.79 1.87 -6.17
CA LEU A 112 -12.77 1.59 -7.17
C LEU A 112 -12.70 0.11 -7.55
N GLY A 113 -13.26 -0.78 -6.74
CA GLY A 113 -13.12 -2.24 -6.95
C GLY A 113 -11.66 -2.69 -6.94
N ALA A 114 -10.81 -1.98 -6.21
CA ALA A 114 -9.38 -2.23 -6.16
C ALA A 114 -9.02 -3.34 -5.16
N ILE A 115 -7.95 -4.07 -5.42
CA ILE A 115 -7.25 -4.80 -4.37
C ILE A 115 -6.51 -3.75 -3.51
N ILE A 116 -6.62 -3.89 -2.18
CA ILE A 116 -5.88 -3.04 -1.24
C ILE A 116 -4.86 -3.93 -0.54
N VAL A 117 -3.59 -3.57 -0.59
CA VAL A 117 -2.51 -4.22 0.15
C VAL A 117 -1.93 -3.25 1.18
N ALA A 118 -1.86 -3.69 2.42
CA ALA A 118 -1.44 -2.86 3.55
C ALA A 118 -0.41 -3.60 4.40
N PRO A 119 0.90 -3.41 4.14
CA PRO A 119 1.94 -4.00 4.96
C PRO A 119 1.95 -3.42 6.37
N ASP A 120 2.39 -4.22 7.34
CA ASP A 120 2.89 -3.73 8.61
C ASP A 120 4.33 -3.28 8.42
N SER A 121 4.73 -2.13 8.98
CA SER A 121 6.11 -1.66 8.89
C SER A 121 7.05 -2.65 9.57
N VAL A 122 8.14 -3.00 8.89
CA VAL A 122 9.13 -3.95 9.39
C VAL A 122 9.97 -3.29 10.49
N ARG A 123 10.31 -2.01 10.30
CA ARG A 123 11.13 -1.25 11.25
C ARG A 123 11.03 0.26 11.03
N GLY A 124 10.72 1.00 12.10
CA GLY A 124 10.72 2.46 12.06
C GLY A 124 9.69 3.06 11.10
N ASP A 125 10.05 4.16 10.48
CA ASP A 125 9.21 4.86 9.53
C ASP A 125 9.27 4.25 8.11
N TRP A 126 8.36 4.70 7.23
CA TRP A 126 8.22 4.15 5.88
C TRP A 126 9.39 4.49 4.94
N SER A 127 10.25 5.45 5.30
CA SER A 127 11.43 5.81 4.51
C SER A 127 12.68 4.98 4.87
N SER A 128 12.60 4.08 5.84
CA SER A 128 13.70 3.19 6.17
C SER A 128 14.01 2.22 5.02
N PRO A 129 15.30 1.88 4.79
CA PRO A 129 15.68 0.94 3.74
C PRO A 129 15.01 -0.43 3.87
N GLU A 130 14.75 -0.87 5.10
CA GLU A 130 14.08 -2.13 5.39
C GLU A 130 12.62 -2.11 4.93
N ASN A 131 11.89 -1.01 5.18
CA ASN A 131 10.51 -0.85 4.71
C ASN A 131 10.44 -0.66 3.20
N GLU A 132 11.35 0.09 2.60
CA GLU A 132 11.43 0.22 1.14
C GLU A 132 11.58 -1.15 0.47
N LYS A 133 12.52 -1.96 0.96
CA LYS A 133 12.77 -3.29 0.43
C LYS A 133 11.56 -4.21 0.63
N ALA A 134 10.95 -4.15 1.82
CA ALA A 134 9.77 -4.95 2.16
C ALA A 134 8.56 -4.60 1.28
N VAL A 135 8.25 -3.31 1.14
CA VAL A 135 7.13 -2.83 0.34
C VAL A 135 7.31 -3.18 -1.14
N ASN A 136 8.51 -2.98 -1.69
CA ASN A 136 8.78 -3.33 -3.08
C ASN A 136 8.65 -4.84 -3.33
N ALA A 137 9.17 -5.69 -2.44
CA ALA A 137 9.02 -7.14 -2.53
C ALA A 137 7.55 -7.59 -2.44
N LEU A 138 6.77 -6.94 -1.55
CA LEU A 138 5.34 -7.22 -1.43
C LEU A 138 4.56 -6.79 -2.67
N LEU A 139 4.84 -5.61 -3.23
CA LEU A 139 4.23 -5.15 -4.48
C LEU A 139 4.53 -6.10 -5.63
N ASP A 140 5.79 -6.54 -5.79
CA ASP A 140 6.19 -7.49 -6.84
C ASP A 140 5.42 -8.81 -6.69
N THR A 141 5.28 -9.28 -5.46
CA THR A 141 4.52 -10.50 -5.16
C THR A 141 3.04 -10.34 -5.53
N VAL A 142 2.40 -9.27 -5.11
CA VAL A 142 0.98 -9.01 -5.41
C VAL A 142 0.75 -8.86 -6.91
N LEU A 143 1.61 -8.10 -7.60
CA LEU A 143 1.54 -7.90 -9.06
C LEU A 143 1.80 -9.18 -9.87
N ALA A 144 2.48 -10.16 -9.29
CA ALA A 144 2.72 -11.46 -9.92
C ALA A 144 1.55 -12.44 -9.71
N HIS A 145 0.81 -12.31 -8.57
CA HIS A 145 -0.21 -13.28 -8.18
C HIS A 145 -1.65 -12.86 -8.53
N TYR A 146 -1.91 -11.57 -8.67
CA TYR A 146 -3.24 -11.04 -8.91
C TYR A 146 -3.33 -10.33 -10.25
N SER A 147 -4.52 -10.34 -10.85
CA SER A 147 -4.80 -9.62 -12.10
C SER A 147 -4.96 -8.12 -11.83
N VAL A 148 -3.82 -7.43 -11.73
CA VAL A 148 -3.74 -6.00 -11.46
C VAL A 148 -3.44 -5.23 -12.74
N ASP A 149 -4.17 -4.15 -12.97
CA ASP A 149 -3.79 -3.14 -13.97
C ASP A 149 -2.60 -2.33 -13.44
N LYS A 150 -1.40 -2.64 -13.94
CA LYS A 150 -0.14 -1.98 -13.55
C LYS A 150 -0.12 -0.47 -13.81
N LYS A 151 -1.03 0.04 -14.65
CA LYS A 151 -1.21 1.48 -14.88
C LYS A 151 -2.13 2.14 -13.84
N LYS A 152 -2.70 1.37 -12.92
CA LYS A 152 -3.64 1.83 -11.90
C LYS A 152 -3.20 1.40 -10.50
N VAL A 153 -1.92 1.61 -10.19
CA VAL A 153 -1.35 1.36 -8.86
C VAL A 153 -1.23 2.69 -8.13
N VAL A 154 -1.84 2.80 -6.96
CA VAL A 154 -1.87 4.02 -6.14
C VAL A 154 -1.21 3.78 -4.81
N VAL A 155 -0.42 4.73 -4.32
CA VAL A 155 0.06 4.74 -2.94
C VAL A 155 -0.73 5.75 -2.11
N THR A 156 -1.19 5.31 -0.93
CA THR A 156 -1.91 6.14 0.05
C THR A 156 -1.50 5.73 1.46
N GLY A 157 -1.83 6.54 2.45
CA GLY A 157 -1.58 6.24 3.84
C GLY A 157 -1.93 7.42 4.73
N PHE A 158 -1.96 7.16 6.04
CA PHE A 158 -2.32 8.15 7.04
C PHE A 158 -1.15 8.47 7.97
N SER A 159 -0.95 9.75 8.32
CA SER A 159 0.08 10.19 9.29
C SER A 159 1.49 9.77 8.84
N MET A 160 2.18 8.92 9.59
CA MET A 160 3.43 8.31 9.16
C MET A 160 3.30 7.66 7.77
N GLY A 161 2.18 6.98 7.49
CA GLY A 161 1.88 6.39 6.18
C GLY A 161 1.57 7.44 5.12
N GLY A 162 1.01 8.58 5.48
CA GLY A 162 0.86 9.73 4.57
C GLY A 162 2.22 10.29 4.16
N THR A 163 3.15 10.43 5.11
CA THR A 163 4.56 10.76 4.84
C THR A 163 5.23 9.70 3.96
N GLY A 164 4.99 8.42 4.27
CA GLY A 164 5.44 7.30 3.45
C GLY A 164 4.89 7.34 2.03
N SER A 165 3.64 7.77 1.84
CA SER A 165 3.04 7.89 0.51
C SER A 165 3.74 8.94 -0.34
N TRP A 166 4.10 10.09 0.24
CA TRP A 166 4.96 11.07 -0.40
C TRP A 166 6.32 10.46 -0.78
N HIS A 167 6.96 9.78 0.17
CA HIS A 167 8.28 9.19 -0.01
C HIS A 167 8.31 8.13 -1.14
N PHE A 168 7.38 7.15 -1.11
CA PHE A 168 7.34 6.10 -2.12
C PHE A 168 7.02 6.65 -3.51
N ALA A 169 6.12 7.62 -3.61
CA ALA A 169 5.77 8.23 -4.89
C ALA A 169 6.92 9.05 -5.49
N GLU A 170 7.73 9.72 -4.67
CA GLU A 170 8.90 10.46 -5.13
C GLU A 170 10.05 9.53 -5.53
N LYS A 171 10.33 8.51 -4.70
CA LYS A 171 11.50 7.64 -4.87
C LYS A 171 11.30 6.55 -5.91
N PHE A 172 10.07 6.06 -6.08
CA PHE A 172 9.70 4.97 -6.98
C PHE A 172 8.53 5.36 -7.91
N PRO A 173 8.64 6.48 -8.64
CA PRO A 173 7.52 7.03 -9.43
C PRO A 173 7.04 6.07 -10.52
N GLU A 174 7.88 5.17 -11.00
CA GLU A 174 7.54 4.18 -12.03
C GLU A 174 6.61 3.08 -11.53
N ARG A 175 6.47 2.96 -10.21
CA ARG A 175 5.60 1.94 -9.59
C ARG A 175 4.15 2.39 -9.42
N PHE A 176 3.89 3.71 -9.51
CA PHE A 176 2.59 4.28 -9.16
C PHE A 176 2.04 5.18 -10.26
N SER A 177 0.73 5.22 -10.37
CA SER A 177 0.01 6.14 -11.25
C SER A 177 -0.41 7.43 -10.54
N ALA A 178 -0.50 7.40 -9.22
CA ALA A 178 -0.87 8.54 -8.38
C ALA A 178 -0.50 8.31 -6.91
N ALA A 179 -0.44 9.40 -6.14
CA ALA A 179 -0.29 9.38 -4.69
C ALA A 179 -1.44 10.10 -3.99
N ILE A 180 -1.89 9.54 -2.84
CA ILE A 180 -2.92 10.17 -2.01
C ILE A 180 -2.45 10.20 -0.55
N PRO A 181 -1.53 11.09 -0.19
CA PRO A 181 -1.08 11.25 1.19
C PRO A 181 -2.16 11.90 2.04
N VAL A 182 -2.49 11.28 3.20
CA VAL A 182 -3.46 11.79 4.16
C VAL A 182 -2.75 12.15 5.46
N ALA A 183 -2.89 13.41 5.92
CA ALA A 183 -2.28 13.94 7.15
C ALA A 183 -0.80 13.63 7.28
N GLY A 184 -0.05 13.66 6.16
CA GLY A 184 1.36 13.29 6.06
C GLY A 184 2.24 14.47 5.70
N ARG A 185 3.49 14.43 6.17
CA ARG A 185 4.50 15.45 5.85
C ARG A 185 5.01 15.27 4.42
N PRO A 186 4.96 16.29 3.56
CA PRO A 186 5.52 16.22 2.22
C PRO A 186 7.06 16.28 2.24
N PRO A 187 7.73 15.95 1.12
CA PRO A 187 9.16 16.14 0.97
C PRO A 187 9.57 17.62 1.08
N ALA A 188 10.84 17.88 1.33
CA ALA A 188 11.36 19.24 1.48
C ALA A 188 11.39 20.05 0.17
N SER A 189 11.31 19.41 -0.98
CA SER A 189 11.31 20.03 -2.32
C SER A 189 10.37 19.26 -3.26
N ALA A 190 9.78 19.96 -4.24
CA ALA A 190 8.97 19.35 -5.30
C ALA A 190 9.82 19.00 -6.55
N SER A 191 11.11 19.28 -6.57
CA SER A 191 11.94 19.23 -7.79
C SER A 191 12.04 17.86 -8.45
N GLY A 192 11.84 16.78 -7.70
CA GLY A 192 11.84 15.39 -8.21
C GLY A 192 10.45 14.81 -8.50
N TRP A 193 9.39 15.54 -8.20
CA TRP A 193 8.02 15.00 -8.27
C TRP A 193 7.53 14.80 -9.71
N ARG A 194 6.90 13.65 -9.98
CA ARG A 194 6.48 13.28 -11.35
C ARG A 194 5.04 12.75 -11.45
N LEU A 195 4.37 12.49 -10.32
CA LEU A 195 3.07 11.83 -10.30
C LEU A 195 1.92 12.81 -10.02
N PRO A 196 0.70 12.53 -10.50
CA PRO A 196 -0.49 13.15 -9.96
C PRO A 196 -0.58 12.93 -8.44
N VAL A 197 -0.96 13.98 -7.69
CA VAL A 197 -1.09 13.90 -6.24
C VAL A 197 -2.36 14.59 -5.75
N LEU A 198 -3.08 13.91 -4.85
CA LEU A 198 -4.21 14.46 -4.11
C LEU A 198 -3.89 14.38 -2.61
N ALA A 199 -3.40 15.47 -2.04
CA ALA A 199 -3.16 15.53 -0.60
C ALA A 199 -4.45 15.84 0.16
N ILE A 200 -4.64 15.22 1.33
CA ILE A 200 -5.78 15.47 2.22
C ILE A 200 -5.21 15.81 3.60
N HIS A 201 -5.52 16.99 4.12
CA HIS A 201 -4.95 17.42 5.39
C HIS A 201 -5.89 18.34 6.15
N SER A 202 -5.91 18.25 7.48
CA SER A 202 -6.68 19.14 8.32
C SER A 202 -5.87 20.36 8.75
N ARG A 203 -6.50 21.53 8.74
CA ARG A 203 -5.89 22.76 9.29
C ARG A 203 -5.73 22.69 10.81
N ASP A 204 -6.50 21.82 11.47
CA ASP A 204 -6.48 21.61 12.91
C ASP A 204 -5.64 20.39 13.32
N ASP A 205 -4.76 19.93 12.43
CA ASP A 205 -3.83 18.84 12.71
C ASP A 205 -2.70 19.35 13.65
N GLN A 206 -2.70 18.86 14.88
CA GLN A 206 -1.75 19.26 15.92
C GLN A 206 -0.48 18.37 15.97
N VAL A 207 -0.39 17.35 15.09
CA VAL A 207 0.74 16.41 15.06
C VAL A 207 1.59 16.63 13.82
N VAL A 208 0.95 16.71 12.65
CA VAL A 208 1.60 17.02 11.38
C VAL A 208 1.08 18.36 10.88
N PRO A 209 1.91 19.42 10.87
CA PRO A 209 1.47 20.74 10.44
C PRO A 209 0.88 20.77 9.03
N PHE A 210 -0.22 21.52 8.84
CA PHE A 210 -0.93 21.67 7.58
C PHE A 210 -0.13 22.46 6.53
N ASP A 211 0.49 23.58 6.93
CA ASP A 211 1.09 24.56 6.03
C ASP A 211 2.14 23.98 5.08
N PRO A 212 3.02 23.02 5.49
CA PRO A 212 3.94 22.39 4.56
C PRO A 212 3.25 21.65 3.42
N ALA A 213 2.09 21.01 3.67
CA ALA A 213 1.32 20.31 2.64
C ALA A 213 0.70 21.31 1.66
N GLU A 214 0.12 22.42 2.15
CA GLU A 214 -0.43 23.49 1.33
C GLU A 214 0.66 24.12 0.45
N ALA A 215 1.80 24.48 1.03
CA ALA A 215 2.92 25.05 0.29
C ALA A 215 3.46 24.10 -0.80
N ARG A 216 3.56 22.79 -0.49
CA ARG A 216 4.05 21.80 -1.44
C ARG A 216 3.10 21.61 -2.62
N ILE A 217 1.81 21.53 -2.36
CA ILE A 217 0.80 21.43 -3.43
C ILE A 217 0.80 22.68 -4.29
N ALA A 218 0.91 23.87 -3.71
CA ALA A 218 1.00 25.13 -4.47
C ALA A 218 2.25 25.18 -5.37
N GLU A 219 3.41 24.69 -4.88
CA GLU A 219 4.65 24.59 -5.67
C GLU A 219 4.47 23.63 -6.87
N LEU A 220 3.88 22.44 -6.63
CA LEU A 220 3.60 21.48 -7.68
C LEU A 220 2.63 22.01 -8.74
N GLN A 221 1.58 22.70 -8.33
CA GLN A 221 0.64 23.37 -9.24
C GLN A 221 1.33 24.42 -10.09
N LYS A 222 2.19 25.24 -9.48
CA LYS A 222 2.98 26.25 -10.20
C LYS A 222 3.93 25.61 -11.22
N ALA A 223 4.40 24.40 -10.95
CA ALA A 223 5.20 23.59 -11.89
C ALA A 223 4.36 22.88 -12.96
N GLY A 224 3.04 23.10 -13.03
CA GLY A 224 2.14 22.49 -14.01
C GLY A 224 1.75 21.06 -13.70
N MET A 225 2.01 20.55 -12.49
CA MET A 225 1.67 19.19 -12.09
C MET A 225 0.18 19.06 -11.76
N ASN A 226 -0.39 17.87 -12.00
CA ASN A 226 -1.73 17.52 -11.50
C ASN A 226 -1.68 17.30 -9.99
N ALA A 227 -1.71 18.38 -9.23
CA ALA A 227 -1.62 18.38 -7.79
C ALA A 227 -2.84 19.07 -7.18
N LYS A 228 -3.47 18.44 -6.19
CA LYS A 228 -4.65 18.96 -5.49
C LYS A 228 -4.49 18.82 -3.99
N LEU A 229 -5.08 19.74 -3.23
CA LEU A 229 -5.22 19.67 -1.78
C LEU A 229 -6.71 19.71 -1.43
N ILE A 230 -7.14 18.79 -0.58
CA ILE A 230 -8.43 18.85 0.13
C ILE A 230 -8.14 19.31 1.55
N PRO A 231 -8.31 20.60 1.85
CA PRO A 231 -8.18 21.11 3.21
C PRO A 231 -9.41 20.74 4.03
N LEU A 232 -9.20 20.26 5.24
CA LEU A 232 -10.25 19.99 6.21
C LEU A 232 -10.14 20.96 7.38
N ALA A 233 -11.25 21.16 8.09
CA ALA A 233 -11.31 21.93 9.34
C ALA A 233 -12.15 21.20 10.37
N GLY A 234 -11.89 21.46 11.66
CA GLY A 234 -12.62 20.84 12.78
C GLY A 234 -12.34 19.34 12.94
N ILE A 235 -11.21 18.85 12.40
CA ILE A 235 -10.79 17.44 12.51
C ILE A 235 -9.37 17.41 13.05
N THR A 236 -9.19 16.75 14.20
CA THR A 236 -7.88 16.55 14.79
C THR A 236 -7.14 15.37 14.14
N HIS A 237 -5.83 15.29 14.36
CA HIS A 237 -5.01 14.20 13.83
C HIS A 237 -5.50 12.80 14.24
N TYR A 238 -6.05 12.68 15.44
CA TYR A 238 -6.44 11.38 16.03
C TYR A 238 -7.81 10.88 15.58
N GLU A 239 -8.54 11.67 14.79
CA GLU A 239 -9.87 11.32 14.29
C GLU A 239 -9.81 10.72 12.89
N THR A 240 -8.93 9.72 12.69
CA THR A 240 -8.61 9.10 11.39
C THR A 240 -9.86 8.75 10.57
N TYR A 241 -10.92 8.24 11.20
CA TYR A 241 -12.16 7.86 10.52
C TYR A 241 -12.90 9.04 9.87
N ARG A 242 -12.70 10.27 10.36
CA ARG A 242 -13.35 11.49 9.82
C ARG A 242 -12.75 11.93 8.48
N PHE A 243 -11.57 11.42 8.12
CA PHE A 243 -10.97 11.68 6.80
C PHE A 243 -11.62 10.86 5.68
N ARG A 244 -12.54 9.91 5.98
CA ARG A 244 -13.17 9.03 4.98
C ARG A 244 -13.86 9.77 3.85
N ASP A 245 -14.69 10.78 4.17
CA ASP A 245 -15.47 11.48 3.17
C ASP A 245 -14.59 12.33 2.24
N ALA A 246 -13.52 12.89 2.79
CA ALA A 246 -12.51 13.58 1.99
C ALA A 246 -11.76 12.60 1.09
N LEU A 247 -11.35 11.45 1.62
CA LEU A 247 -10.66 10.43 0.83
C LEU A 247 -11.56 9.81 -0.24
N ARG A 248 -12.88 9.72 -0.02
CA ARG A 248 -13.83 9.28 -1.06
C ARG A 248 -13.81 10.17 -2.30
N GLN A 249 -13.48 11.47 -2.18
CA GLN A 249 -13.30 12.36 -3.32
C GLN A 249 -12.15 11.95 -4.25
N ALA A 250 -11.23 11.10 -3.78
CA ALA A 250 -10.20 10.52 -4.63
C ALA A 250 -10.76 9.57 -5.70
N VAL A 251 -11.94 8.99 -5.51
CA VAL A 251 -12.54 8.05 -6.47
C VAL A 251 -12.78 8.70 -7.85
N PRO A 252 -13.56 9.79 -7.98
CA PRO A 252 -13.71 10.45 -9.26
C PRO A 252 -12.40 11.06 -9.78
N TRP A 253 -11.52 11.56 -8.90
CA TRP A 253 -10.24 12.10 -9.31
C TRP A 253 -9.33 11.02 -9.92
N LEU A 254 -9.22 9.83 -9.34
CA LEU A 254 -8.45 8.72 -9.88
C LEU A 254 -9.01 8.24 -11.23
N ARG A 255 -10.34 8.22 -11.37
CA ARG A 255 -10.98 7.88 -12.66
C ARG A 255 -10.59 8.85 -13.77
N GLU A 256 -10.37 10.14 -13.45
CA GLU A 256 -9.83 11.11 -14.42
C GLU A 256 -8.34 10.91 -14.70
N VAL A 257 -7.54 10.63 -13.67
CA VAL A 257 -6.09 10.33 -13.81
C VAL A 257 -5.84 9.11 -14.69
N TRP A 258 -6.77 8.15 -14.70
CA TRP A 258 -6.63 6.88 -15.43
C TRP A 258 -7.26 6.88 -16.83
N LYS A 259 -7.77 8.00 -17.31
CA LYS A 259 -8.24 8.16 -18.71
C LYS A 259 -7.09 8.28 -19.68
#